data_951540770aff413f9694a5d281803cf4
#
_entry.id   951540770aff413f9694a5d281803cf4
#
_cell.length_a   1.000
_cell.length_b   1.000
_cell.length_c   1.000
_cell.angle_alpha   90.00
_cell.angle_beta   90.00
_cell.angle_gamma   90.00
#
_symmetry.space_group_name_H-M   'P 1'
#
loop_
_entity.id
_entity.type
_entity.pdbx_description
1 polymer ?
#
loop_
_entity_poly.entity_id
_entity_poly.type
_entity_poly.pdbx_seq_one_letter_code
_entity_poly.pdbx_strand_id
1 'polypeptide(L)'
;FNVSMSNRFSRFQLHSYIDYHYDMYHLNNDTLYFGNNTDFNESKRNIHSLNVKLLANNNQTGYKSLYDEFLLDYSYSGIQGGVQENYLKFNAHLEHSNSWFRKSDDIQTLSIDISADIDNVSQSLFLVAANPYLAFDGDYYNLHLGFRVDAKTNSTSMGGIYPDIKGSLYLFKRNIEFYAGLGGSTKINTLKEILEENPFIVKNPMNFAEFDY
;
A
#
# COMPACT_ATOMS: atom_id res chain seq x y z
N PHE A 1 17.98 -5.14 -11.00
CA PHE A 1 17.67 -6.47 -11.57
C PHE A 1 16.21 -6.75 -11.31
N ASN A 2 15.46 -7.08 -12.35
CA ASN A 2 14.02 -7.26 -12.29
C ASN A 2 13.63 -8.53 -13.03
N VAL A 3 12.84 -9.40 -12.41
CA VAL A 3 12.27 -10.61 -13.02
C VAL A 3 10.79 -10.68 -12.69
N SER A 4 9.96 -10.93 -13.70
CA SER A 4 8.54 -11.17 -13.51
C SER A 4 8.12 -12.47 -14.20
N MET A 5 7.17 -13.17 -13.61
CA MET A 5 6.58 -14.38 -14.15
C MET A 5 5.08 -14.36 -13.94
N SER A 6 4.32 -14.82 -14.95
CA SER A 6 2.88 -14.95 -14.88
C SER A 6 2.47 -16.34 -15.31
N ASN A 7 1.70 -17.03 -14.46
CA ASN A 7 1.13 -18.35 -14.73
C ASN A 7 -0.39 -18.28 -14.62
N ARG A 8 -1.08 -18.84 -15.61
CA ARG A 8 -2.53 -18.93 -15.62
C ARG A 8 -2.97 -20.37 -15.39
N PHE A 9 -3.78 -20.55 -14.37
CA PHE A 9 -4.46 -21.81 -14.06
C PHE A 9 -5.94 -21.69 -14.46
N SER A 10 -6.66 -22.79 -14.44
CA SER A 10 -8.06 -22.80 -14.92
C SER A 10 -8.99 -21.82 -14.19
N ARG A 11 -8.74 -21.58 -12.89
CA ARG A 11 -9.60 -20.75 -12.03
C ARG A 11 -8.90 -19.53 -11.45
N PHE A 12 -7.57 -19.49 -11.48
CA PHE A 12 -6.81 -18.37 -10.92
C PHE A 12 -5.57 -18.06 -11.75
N GLN A 13 -5.07 -16.88 -11.59
CA GLN A 13 -3.84 -16.39 -12.19
C GLN A 13 -2.86 -16.00 -11.09
N LEU A 14 -1.62 -16.43 -11.23
CA LEU A 14 -0.54 -16.11 -10.30
C LEU A 14 0.50 -15.25 -11.03
N HIS A 15 0.81 -14.09 -10.45
CA HIS A 15 1.89 -13.23 -10.87
C HIS A 15 2.95 -13.18 -9.78
N SER A 16 4.19 -13.36 -10.16
CA SER A 16 5.32 -13.19 -9.27
C SER A 16 6.29 -12.14 -9.83
N TYR A 17 6.86 -11.37 -8.93
CA TYR A 17 7.76 -10.29 -9.26
C TYR A 17 8.88 -10.24 -8.22
N ILE A 18 10.12 -10.13 -8.70
CA ILE A 18 11.31 -9.96 -7.86
C ILE A 18 12.10 -8.80 -8.43
N ASP A 19 12.40 -7.83 -7.60
CA ASP A 19 13.19 -6.68 -7.94
C ASP A 19 14.28 -6.43 -6.91
N TYR A 20 15.50 -6.25 -7.40
CA TYR A 20 16.65 -5.92 -6.58
C TYR A 20 17.31 -4.65 -7.08
N HIS A 21 17.45 -3.67 -6.19
CA HIS A 21 18.13 -2.42 -6.41
C HIS A 21 19.34 -2.27 -5.52
N TYR A 22 20.38 -1.70 -6.09
CA TYR A 22 21.55 -1.23 -5.37
C TYR A 22 21.89 0.17 -5.83
N ASP A 23 21.81 1.11 -4.90
CA ASP A 23 22.07 2.51 -5.15
C ASP A 23 23.25 3.01 -4.34
N MET A 24 24.07 3.83 -4.98
CA MET A 24 25.23 4.46 -4.36
C MET A 24 25.10 5.98 -4.45
N TYR A 25 24.93 6.62 -3.31
CA TYR A 25 24.83 8.06 -3.20
C TYR A 25 26.12 8.64 -2.63
N HIS A 26 26.56 9.78 -3.17
CA HIS A 26 27.67 10.56 -2.66
C HIS A 26 27.13 11.97 -2.33
N LEU A 27 27.28 12.36 -1.07
CA LEU A 27 27.18 13.77 -0.71
C LEU A 27 28.41 14.48 -1.29
N ASN A 28 28.19 15.40 -2.22
CA ASN A 28 29.25 16.33 -2.60
C ASN A 28 29.63 17.15 -1.37
N ASN A 29 30.91 17.08 -0.99
CA ASN A 29 31.46 17.82 0.13
C ASN A 29 31.34 19.31 -0.08
N ASP A 30 30.15 19.85 0.10
CA ASP A 30 30.02 21.31 0.32
C ASP A 30 30.32 21.54 1.80
N THR A 31 31.56 22.00 2.04
CA THR A 31 32.09 22.37 3.36
C THR A 31 31.23 23.40 4.11
N LEU A 32 30.23 23.95 3.44
CA LEU A 32 29.23 24.90 3.98
C LEU A 32 28.23 24.24 4.94
N TYR A 33 27.99 22.94 4.87
CA TYR A 33 26.93 22.28 5.64
C TYR A 33 27.40 21.45 6.82
N PHE A 34 28.65 20.96 6.85
CA PHE A 34 29.05 19.92 7.80
C PHE A 34 30.27 20.26 8.67
N GLY A 35 30.83 21.42 8.62
CA GLY A 35 32.05 21.76 9.39
C GLY A 35 33.24 20.84 9.05
N ASN A 36 34.43 21.20 9.51
CA ASN A 36 35.70 20.58 9.13
C ASN A 36 35.95 19.14 9.65
N ASN A 37 34.93 18.39 10.17
CA ASN A 37 35.13 17.12 10.87
C ASN A 37 34.26 15.96 10.31
N THR A 38 33.79 16.02 9.09
CA THR A 38 33.09 14.87 8.49
C THR A 38 34.09 13.89 7.92
N ASP A 39 34.16 12.68 8.50
CA ASP A 39 34.85 11.55 7.91
C ASP A 39 34.34 11.32 6.48
N PHE A 40 35.25 11.20 5.53
CA PHE A 40 34.95 10.95 4.10
C PHE A 40 34.05 9.75 3.87
N ASN A 41 34.00 8.79 4.81
CA ASN A 41 33.12 7.63 4.83
C ASN A 41 31.66 7.96 5.14
N GLU A 42 31.34 9.10 5.74
CA GLU A 42 29.96 9.52 6.01
C GLU A 42 29.26 10.14 4.81
N SER A 43 30.04 10.56 3.80
CA SER A 43 29.51 11.12 2.55
C SER A 43 28.99 10.06 1.58
N LYS A 44 29.31 8.79 1.82
CA LYS A 44 28.92 7.68 0.94
C LYS A 44 27.80 6.85 1.57
N ARG A 45 26.74 6.64 0.82
CA ARG A 45 25.61 5.77 1.19
C ARG A 45 25.42 4.69 0.15
N ASN A 46 25.52 3.45 0.59
CA ASN A 46 25.15 2.30 -0.21
C ASN A 46 23.81 1.78 0.32
N ILE A 47 22.80 1.76 -0.53
CA ILE A 47 21.43 1.31 -0.20
C ILE A 47 21.16 0.06 -1.00
N HIS A 48 20.72 -0.97 -0.32
CA HIS A 48 20.26 -2.22 -0.92
C HIS A 48 18.75 -2.34 -0.70
N SER A 49 18.01 -2.70 -1.73
CA SER A 49 16.61 -3.05 -1.61
C SER A 49 16.27 -4.30 -2.41
N LEU A 50 15.47 -5.17 -1.81
CA LEU A 50 14.90 -6.36 -2.44
C LEU A 50 13.38 -6.30 -2.28
N ASN A 51 12.67 -6.48 -3.38
CA ASN A 51 11.21 -6.58 -3.39
C ASN A 51 10.80 -7.93 -3.97
N VAL A 52 9.89 -8.62 -3.29
CA VAL A 52 9.27 -9.86 -3.78
C VAL A 52 7.76 -9.71 -3.66
N LYS A 53 7.03 -9.79 -4.78
CA LYS A 53 5.57 -9.70 -4.82
C LYS A 53 4.97 -10.96 -5.40
N LEU A 54 3.93 -11.45 -4.77
CA LEU A 54 3.09 -12.54 -5.25
C LEU A 54 1.64 -12.05 -5.29
N LEU A 55 1.05 -12.02 -6.46
CA LEU A 55 -0.35 -11.66 -6.68
C LEU A 55 -1.09 -12.87 -7.21
N ALA A 56 -2.12 -13.29 -6.52
CA ALA A 56 -3.03 -14.33 -6.95
C ALA A 56 -4.44 -13.74 -7.09
N ASN A 57 -5.07 -13.89 -8.24
CA ASN A 57 -6.46 -13.51 -8.44
C ASN A 57 -7.24 -14.61 -9.17
N ASN A 58 -8.54 -14.66 -8.92
CA ASN A 58 -9.39 -15.54 -9.70
C ASN A 58 -9.77 -14.87 -11.03
N ASN A 59 -10.00 -15.72 -12.05
CA ASN A 59 -10.35 -15.26 -13.41
C ASN A 59 -11.86 -15.30 -13.67
N GLN A 60 -12.68 -15.35 -12.63
CA GLN A 60 -14.12 -15.44 -12.81
C GLN A 60 -14.68 -14.06 -13.10
N THR A 61 -14.96 -13.82 -14.36
CA THR A 61 -15.71 -12.65 -14.82
C THR A 61 -17.16 -13.07 -15.07
N GLY A 62 -18.11 -12.51 -14.32
CA GLY A 62 -19.53 -12.76 -14.56
C GLY A 62 -20.43 -12.22 -13.44
N TYR A 63 -21.67 -11.91 -13.80
CA TYR A 63 -22.72 -11.60 -12.83
C TYR A 63 -22.84 -12.74 -11.81
N LYS A 64 -22.73 -12.41 -10.51
CA LYS A 64 -22.75 -13.36 -9.38
C LYS A 64 -21.47 -14.16 -9.17
N SER A 65 -20.33 -13.72 -9.71
CA SER A 65 -19.03 -14.31 -9.38
C SER A 65 -18.48 -13.72 -8.09
N LEU A 66 -17.84 -14.58 -7.31
CA LEU A 66 -16.96 -14.11 -6.24
C LEU A 66 -15.62 -13.75 -6.90
N TYR A 67 -15.19 -12.50 -6.77
CA TYR A 67 -13.85 -12.09 -7.16
C TYR A 67 -12.96 -12.08 -5.93
N ASP A 68 -11.81 -12.73 -6.04
CA ASP A 68 -10.83 -12.82 -4.96
C ASP A 68 -9.46 -12.38 -5.51
N GLU A 69 -8.81 -11.51 -4.78
CA GLU A 69 -7.44 -11.11 -5.06
C GLU A 69 -6.62 -11.15 -3.76
N PHE A 70 -5.43 -11.75 -3.84
CA PHE A 70 -4.49 -11.84 -2.73
C PHE A 70 -3.14 -11.33 -3.17
N LEU A 71 -2.58 -10.38 -2.43
CA LEU A 71 -1.25 -9.83 -2.63
C LEU A 71 -0.40 -10.12 -1.40
N LEU A 72 0.76 -10.73 -1.61
CA LEU A 72 1.84 -10.80 -0.65
C LEU A 72 3.01 -9.99 -1.19
N ASP A 73 3.46 -8.99 -0.45
CA ASP A 73 4.57 -8.12 -0.81
C ASP A 73 5.59 -8.13 0.34
N TYR A 74 6.78 -8.64 0.05
CA TYR A 74 7.90 -8.60 0.98
C TYR A 74 8.95 -7.63 0.45
N SER A 75 9.41 -6.71 1.28
CA SER A 75 10.53 -5.86 0.96
C SER A 75 11.60 -5.88 2.06
N TYR A 76 12.83 -5.91 1.61
CA TYR A 76 14.01 -5.66 2.42
C TYR A 76 14.65 -4.36 1.94
N SER A 77 14.99 -3.48 2.86
CA SER A 77 15.72 -2.25 2.57
C SER A 77 16.79 -2.04 3.64
N GLY A 78 17.97 -1.59 3.22
CA GLY A 78 19.05 -1.41 4.19
C GLY A 78 20.13 -0.45 3.71
N ILE A 79 20.66 0.32 4.65
CA ILE A 79 21.84 1.17 4.48
C ILE A 79 23.05 0.35 4.95
N GLN A 80 24.09 0.24 4.13
CA GLN A 80 25.30 -0.49 4.51
C GLN A 80 25.92 0.10 5.79
N GLY A 81 26.04 -0.73 6.83
CA GLY A 81 26.56 -0.33 8.15
C GLY A 81 25.59 0.56 8.96
N GLY A 82 24.31 0.58 8.60
CA GLY A 82 23.26 1.35 9.26
C GLY A 82 21.99 0.54 9.48
N VAL A 83 20.85 1.20 9.38
CA VAL A 83 19.52 0.64 9.61
C VAL A 83 19.15 -0.34 8.51
N GLN A 84 18.44 -1.39 8.88
CA GLN A 84 17.85 -2.39 8.01
C GLN A 84 16.39 -2.58 8.38
N GLU A 85 15.56 -2.79 7.38
CA GLU A 85 14.12 -3.03 7.48
C GLU A 85 13.75 -4.32 6.77
N ASN A 86 12.87 -5.08 7.40
CA ASN A 86 12.11 -6.15 6.76
C ASN A 86 10.64 -5.81 6.87
N TYR A 87 10.02 -5.56 5.73
CA TYR A 87 8.61 -5.23 5.65
C TYR A 87 7.85 -6.32 4.90
N LEU A 88 6.76 -6.79 5.48
CA LEU A 88 5.85 -7.75 4.89
C LEU A 88 4.44 -7.19 4.87
N LYS A 89 3.83 -7.15 3.71
CA LYS A 89 2.45 -6.72 3.51
C LYS A 89 1.64 -7.85 2.89
N PHE A 90 0.50 -8.10 3.49
CA PHE A 90 -0.55 -8.94 2.94
C PHE A 90 -1.79 -8.11 2.67
N ASN A 91 -2.36 -8.24 1.47
CA ASN A 91 -3.67 -7.69 1.15
C ASN A 91 -4.56 -8.80 0.60
N ALA A 92 -5.82 -8.78 1.00
CA ALA A 92 -6.87 -9.60 0.43
C ALA A 92 -8.05 -8.70 0.04
N HIS A 93 -8.51 -8.83 -1.18
CA HIS A 93 -9.73 -8.20 -1.68
C HIS A 93 -10.72 -9.28 -2.05
N LEU A 94 -11.91 -9.25 -1.45
CA LEU A 94 -13.01 -10.15 -1.72
C LEU A 94 -14.21 -9.33 -2.18
N GLU A 95 -14.76 -9.68 -3.32
CA GLU A 95 -15.86 -8.95 -3.93
C GLU A 95 -16.97 -9.89 -4.38
N HIS A 96 -18.19 -9.52 -4.11
CA HIS A 96 -19.36 -10.22 -4.61
C HIS A 96 -20.35 -9.25 -5.25
N SER A 97 -20.50 -9.34 -6.57
CA SER A 97 -21.48 -8.56 -7.33
C SER A 97 -22.81 -9.27 -7.42
N ASN A 98 -23.88 -8.58 -7.09
CA ASN A 98 -25.26 -9.07 -7.16
C ASN A 98 -26.24 -7.92 -7.44
N SER A 99 -27.39 -8.23 -8.00
CA SER A 99 -28.52 -7.31 -8.11
C SER A 99 -29.50 -7.54 -6.96
N TRP A 100 -29.22 -6.93 -5.79
CA TRP A 100 -30.09 -7.11 -4.61
C TRP A 100 -31.40 -6.34 -4.67
N PHE A 101 -31.38 -5.18 -5.31
CA PHE A 101 -32.57 -4.35 -5.49
C PHE A 101 -33.12 -4.58 -6.89
N ARG A 102 -34.24 -5.25 -6.96
CA ARG A 102 -34.87 -5.86 -8.15
C ARG A 102 -35.24 -4.94 -9.32
N LYS A 103 -34.99 -3.65 -9.29
CA LYS A 103 -35.50 -2.68 -10.27
C LYS A 103 -34.49 -1.77 -10.93
N SER A 104 -33.22 -1.84 -10.58
CA SER A 104 -32.22 -1.02 -11.23
C SER A 104 -31.30 -1.88 -12.08
N ASP A 105 -30.95 -1.38 -13.25
CA ASP A 105 -29.88 -1.95 -14.07
C ASP A 105 -28.49 -1.72 -13.44
N ASP A 106 -28.48 -1.10 -12.24
CA ASP A 106 -27.28 -0.75 -11.50
C ASP A 106 -26.62 -1.99 -10.89
N ILE A 107 -25.33 -2.09 -11.05
CA ILE A 107 -24.51 -3.14 -10.43
C ILE A 107 -24.29 -2.78 -8.96
N GLN A 108 -24.55 -3.75 -8.09
CA GLN A 108 -24.32 -3.61 -6.65
C GLN A 108 -23.26 -4.61 -6.24
N THR A 109 -22.27 -4.11 -5.54
CA THR A 109 -21.12 -4.90 -5.12
C THR A 109 -20.90 -4.79 -3.62
N LEU A 110 -20.82 -5.93 -2.96
CA LEU A 110 -20.34 -6.02 -1.57
C LEU A 110 -18.89 -6.44 -1.61
N SER A 111 -18.04 -5.69 -0.96
CA SER A 111 -16.61 -5.97 -0.93
C SER A 111 -16.05 -5.83 0.48
N ILE A 112 -14.94 -6.51 0.69
CA ILE A 112 -14.10 -6.32 1.88
C ILE A 112 -12.64 -6.34 1.48
N ASP A 113 -11.91 -5.30 1.87
CA ASP A 113 -10.45 -5.25 1.80
C ASP A 113 -9.88 -5.57 3.18
N ILE A 114 -8.92 -6.48 3.24
CA ILE A 114 -8.20 -6.84 4.45
C ILE A 114 -6.73 -6.61 4.19
N SER A 115 -6.04 -5.92 5.09
CA SER A 115 -4.59 -5.76 5.02
C SER A 115 -3.93 -6.11 6.34
N ALA A 116 -2.71 -6.63 6.25
CA ALA A 116 -1.84 -6.84 7.39
C ALA A 116 -0.43 -6.43 7.00
N ASP A 117 0.14 -5.50 7.74
CA ASP A 117 1.47 -4.96 7.53
C ASP A 117 2.33 -5.29 8.75
N ILE A 118 3.51 -5.82 8.51
CA ILE A 118 4.52 -6.15 9.54
C ILE A 118 5.80 -5.44 9.15
N ASP A 119 6.27 -4.56 9.99
CA ASP A 119 7.52 -3.84 9.80
C ASP A 119 8.48 -4.13 10.95
N ASN A 120 9.71 -4.50 10.60
CA ASN A 120 10.79 -4.76 11.53
C ASN A 120 11.99 -3.88 11.17
N VAL A 121 12.11 -2.76 11.87
CA VAL A 121 13.30 -1.89 11.80
C VAL A 121 14.07 -2.01 13.12
N SER A 122 13.80 -1.14 14.09
CA SER A 122 14.34 -1.20 15.45
C SER A 122 13.36 -1.86 16.43
N GLN A 123 12.08 -1.76 16.12
CA GLN A 123 10.98 -2.39 16.84
C GLN A 123 10.02 -2.99 15.80
N SER A 124 9.34 -4.06 16.20
CA SER A 124 8.31 -4.66 15.34
C SER A 124 7.02 -3.86 15.45
N LEU A 125 6.58 -3.32 14.34
CA LEU A 125 5.27 -2.70 14.16
C LEU A 125 4.35 -3.68 13.44
N PHE A 126 3.11 -3.74 13.88
CA PHE A 126 2.09 -4.55 13.24
C PHE A 126 0.82 -3.72 13.06
N LEU A 127 0.32 -3.65 11.84
CA LEU A 127 -0.91 -2.97 11.48
C LEU A 127 -1.83 -3.94 10.76
N VAL A 128 -3.05 -4.08 11.24
CA VAL A 128 -4.12 -4.81 10.53
C VAL A 128 -5.26 -3.86 10.25
N ALA A 129 -5.80 -3.96 9.06
CA ALA A 129 -6.96 -3.19 8.67
C ALA A 129 -8.01 -4.06 7.96
N ALA A 130 -9.27 -3.68 8.15
CA ALA A 130 -10.41 -4.22 7.42
C ALA A 130 -11.29 -3.07 6.94
N ASN A 131 -11.68 -3.11 5.66
CA ASN A 131 -12.49 -2.11 5.00
C ASN A 131 -13.66 -2.78 4.27
N PRO A 132 -14.78 -3.08 4.95
CA PRO A 132 -16.00 -3.51 4.29
C PRO A 132 -16.70 -2.31 3.63
N TYR A 133 -17.19 -2.49 2.41
CA TYR A 133 -17.94 -1.46 1.70
C TYR A 133 -18.99 -2.03 0.74
N LEU A 134 -19.96 -1.19 0.41
CA LEU A 134 -20.94 -1.37 -0.65
C LEU A 134 -20.65 -0.40 -1.77
N ALA A 135 -20.58 -0.88 -2.99
CA ALA A 135 -20.49 -0.05 -4.18
C ALA A 135 -21.75 -0.19 -5.04
N PHE A 136 -22.17 0.93 -5.61
CA PHE A 136 -23.28 1.03 -6.53
C PHE A 136 -22.76 1.72 -7.79
N ASP A 137 -22.89 1.06 -8.92
CA ASP A 137 -22.46 1.60 -10.22
C ASP A 137 -23.64 1.67 -11.16
N GLY A 138 -24.06 2.90 -11.47
CA GLY A 138 -25.15 3.23 -12.36
C GLY A 138 -24.70 4.10 -13.54
N ASP A 139 -25.59 4.33 -14.51
CA ASP A 139 -25.30 5.14 -15.69
C ASP A 139 -24.92 6.58 -15.36
N TYR A 140 -25.50 7.12 -14.28
CA TYR A 140 -25.39 8.54 -13.92
C TYR A 140 -24.64 8.78 -12.62
N TYR A 141 -24.32 7.73 -11.87
CA TYR A 141 -23.66 7.87 -10.59
C TYR A 141 -22.80 6.63 -10.28
N ASN A 142 -21.81 6.85 -9.43
CA ASN A 142 -21.08 5.80 -8.71
C ASN A 142 -21.08 6.18 -7.23
N LEU A 143 -21.37 5.23 -6.36
CA LEU A 143 -21.43 5.45 -4.92
C LEU A 143 -20.72 4.32 -4.21
N HIS A 144 -19.79 4.68 -3.33
CA HIS A 144 -19.03 3.78 -2.47
C HIS A 144 -19.31 4.16 -1.02
N LEU A 145 -19.81 3.23 -0.25
CA LEU A 145 -20.18 3.42 1.15
C LEU A 145 -19.49 2.36 2.01
N GLY A 146 -18.51 2.76 2.77
CA GLY A 146 -17.75 1.87 3.61
C GLY A 146 -17.20 2.54 4.86
N PHE A 147 -16.50 1.75 5.64
CA PHE A 147 -15.69 2.23 6.75
C PHE A 147 -14.45 1.33 6.90
N ARG A 148 -13.38 1.92 7.34
CA ARG A 148 -12.12 1.23 7.62
C ARG A 148 -11.89 1.15 9.13
N VAL A 149 -11.49 -0.02 9.59
CA VAL A 149 -11.05 -0.26 10.97
C VAL A 149 -9.60 -0.68 10.95
N ASP A 150 -8.75 0.07 11.63
CA ASP A 150 -7.33 -0.20 11.77
C ASP A 150 -7.02 -0.57 13.22
N ALA A 151 -6.15 -1.59 13.41
CA ALA A 151 -5.58 -1.95 14.70
C ALA A 151 -4.07 -2.07 14.57
N LYS A 152 -3.32 -1.48 15.52
CA LYS A 152 -1.86 -1.43 15.47
C LYS A 152 -1.24 -1.75 16.83
N THR A 153 0.00 -2.24 16.80
CA THR A 153 0.79 -2.54 18.00
C THR A 153 1.99 -1.60 18.09
N ASN A 154 2.51 -1.44 19.30
CA ASN A 154 3.69 -0.62 19.61
C ASN A 154 3.58 0.87 19.25
N SER A 155 2.36 1.38 19.23
CA SER A 155 2.05 2.77 18.97
C SER A 155 1.34 3.41 20.17
N THR A 156 1.35 4.73 20.23
CA THR A 156 0.63 5.53 21.25
C THR A 156 -0.88 5.43 21.11
N SER A 157 -1.39 5.04 19.93
CA SER A 157 -2.81 4.81 19.67
C SER A 157 -3.06 3.37 19.21
N MET A 158 -4.12 2.73 19.72
CA MET A 158 -4.43 1.33 19.41
C MET A 158 -5.04 1.11 18.01
N GLY A 159 -5.31 2.15 17.25
CA GLY A 159 -5.95 2.10 15.95
C GLY A 159 -7.09 3.10 15.83
N GLY A 160 -7.85 3.03 14.74
CA GLY A 160 -8.92 3.97 14.43
C GLY A 160 -10.06 3.34 13.64
N ILE A 161 -11.16 4.08 13.57
CA ILE A 161 -12.27 3.80 12.66
C ILE A 161 -12.42 5.04 11.78
N TYR A 162 -12.35 4.83 10.47
CA TYR A 162 -12.39 5.90 9.47
C TYR A 162 -13.56 5.68 8.52
N PRO A 163 -14.27 6.74 8.11
CA PRO A 163 -15.22 6.61 7.01
C PRO A 163 -14.47 6.27 5.71
N ASP A 164 -15.12 5.56 4.80
CA ASP A 164 -14.69 5.38 3.41
C ASP A 164 -15.91 5.58 2.51
N ILE A 165 -16.20 6.83 2.23
CA ILE A 165 -17.37 7.25 1.47
C ILE A 165 -16.90 8.02 0.25
N LYS A 166 -17.29 7.59 -0.94
CA LYS A 166 -16.97 8.25 -2.21
C LYS A 166 -18.21 8.26 -3.09
N GLY A 167 -18.39 9.34 -3.82
CA GLY A 167 -19.50 9.46 -4.76
C GLY A 167 -19.11 10.26 -5.99
N SER A 168 -19.56 9.78 -7.15
CA SER A 168 -19.45 10.48 -8.42
C SER A 168 -20.82 10.63 -9.06
N LEU A 169 -21.07 11.78 -9.67
CA LEU A 169 -22.24 12.09 -10.47
C LEU A 169 -21.83 12.44 -11.89
N TYR A 170 -22.39 11.73 -12.85
CA TYR A 170 -22.08 11.90 -14.27
C TYR A 170 -23.19 12.69 -14.97
N LEU A 171 -22.83 13.78 -15.61
CA LEU A 171 -23.72 14.62 -16.39
C LEU A 171 -23.35 14.62 -17.88
N PHE A 172 -24.29 14.97 -18.74
CA PHE A 172 -24.11 15.10 -20.19
C PHE A 172 -23.45 13.88 -20.82
N LYS A 173 -23.98 12.68 -20.59
CA LYS A 173 -23.45 11.42 -21.09
C LYS A 173 -21.99 11.17 -20.66
N ARG A 174 -21.67 11.42 -19.39
CA ARG A 174 -20.36 11.28 -18.75
C ARG A 174 -19.29 12.27 -19.25
N ASN A 175 -19.69 13.39 -19.89
CA ASN A 175 -18.73 14.43 -20.27
C ASN A 175 -18.31 15.30 -19.07
N ILE A 176 -19.12 15.36 -18.01
CA ILE A 176 -18.80 16.09 -16.79
C ILE A 176 -19.01 15.12 -15.63
N GLU A 177 -18.00 15.05 -14.76
CA GLU A 177 -18.03 14.29 -13.52
C GLU A 177 -17.84 15.22 -12.32
N PHE A 178 -18.74 15.12 -11.36
CA PHE A 178 -18.58 15.69 -10.03
C PHE A 178 -18.29 14.56 -9.07
N TYR A 179 -17.21 14.65 -8.33
CA TYR A 179 -16.91 13.66 -7.31
C TYR A 179 -16.65 14.32 -5.96
N ALA A 180 -16.98 13.58 -4.89
CA ALA A 180 -16.67 13.94 -3.53
C ALA A 180 -16.34 12.66 -2.75
N GLY A 181 -15.49 12.77 -1.76
CA GLY A 181 -15.13 11.64 -0.92
C GLY A 181 -14.68 12.08 0.47
N LEU A 182 -14.87 11.19 1.42
CA LEU A 182 -14.41 11.31 2.80
C LEU A 182 -13.79 9.97 3.18
N GLY A 183 -12.54 9.99 3.59
CA GLY A 183 -11.80 8.78 3.97
C GLY A 183 -10.69 9.08 4.93
N GLY A 184 -10.16 8.03 5.53
CA GLY A 184 -8.99 8.06 6.37
C GLY A 184 -8.36 6.68 6.48
N SER A 185 -7.08 6.63 6.85
CA SER A 185 -6.36 5.38 7.08
C SER A 185 -5.11 5.62 7.91
N THR A 186 -4.67 4.58 8.60
CA THR A 186 -3.34 4.53 9.18
C THR A 186 -2.37 3.90 8.19
N LYS A 187 -1.16 4.44 8.09
CA LYS A 187 -0.08 3.92 7.24
C LYS A 187 1.20 3.77 8.03
N ILE A 188 1.96 2.71 7.78
CA ILE A 188 3.35 2.57 8.21
C ILE A 188 4.24 3.17 7.13
N ASN A 189 5.12 4.12 7.50
CA ASN A 189 6.13 4.65 6.59
C ASN A 189 7.33 3.73 6.62
N THR A 190 7.59 3.06 5.51
CA THR A 190 8.72 2.14 5.38
C THR A 190 10.05 2.88 5.21
N LEU A 191 11.15 2.26 5.62
CA LEU A 191 12.49 2.80 5.37
C LEU A 191 12.72 3.03 3.88
N LYS A 192 12.21 2.14 3.04
CA LYS A 192 12.29 2.29 1.59
C LYS A 192 11.67 3.60 1.11
N GLU A 193 10.44 3.92 1.52
CA GLU A 193 9.76 5.17 1.15
C GLU A 193 10.55 6.39 1.65
N ILE A 194 11.05 6.35 2.88
CA ILE A 194 11.85 7.42 3.46
C ILE A 194 13.16 7.62 2.69
N LEU A 195 13.83 6.54 2.28
CA LEU A 195 15.07 6.61 1.51
C LEU A 195 14.85 7.08 0.06
N GLU A 196 13.72 6.78 -0.54
CA GLU A 196 13.32 7.30 -1.85
C GLU A 196 13.12 8.82 -1.80
N GLU A 197 12.56 9.36 -0.72
CA GLU A 197 12.42 10.80 -0.52
C GLU A 197 13.75 11.48 -0.15
N ASN A 198 14.54 10.88 0.74
CA ASN A 198 15.80 11.42 1.20
C ASN A 198 16.84 10.32 1.50
N PRO A 199 17.71 9.98 0.53
CA PRO A 199 18.74 8.96 0.70
C PRO A 199 19.81 9.31 1.75
N PHE A 200 19.84 10.55 2.21
CA PHE A 200 20.81 11.05 3.19
C PHE A 200 20.27 11.17 4.61
N ILE A 201 19.10 10.60 4.87
CA ILE A 201 18.55 10.54 6.22
C ILE A 201 19.56 9.90 7.20
N VAL A 202 19.52 10.31 8.46
CA VAL A 202 20.48 9.88 9.49
C VAL A 202 20.54 8.36 9.57
N LYS A 203 21.77 7.79 9.73
CA LYS A 203 22.03 6.34 9.77
C LYS A 203 21.22 5.56 10.82
N ASN A 204 20.72 6.23 11.86
CA ASN A 204 19.94 5.66 12.96
C ASN A 204 18.71 6.53 13.23
N PRO A 205 17.70 6.53 12.40
CA PRO A 205 16.45 7.20 12.71
C PRO A 205 15.80 6.48 13.90
N MET A 206 15.72 7.16 15.02
CA MET A 206 15.20 6.57 16.28
C MET A 206 13.70 6.29 16.21
N ASN A 207 12.95 6.98 15.35
CA ASN A 207 11.50 6.80 15.21
C ASN A 207 11.08 7.08 13.78
N PHE A 208 10.57 6.08 13.08
CA PHE A 208 9.78 6.30 11.88
C PHE A 208 8.42 6.85 12.34
N ALA A 209 8.09 8.04 11.86
CA ALA A 209 6.82 8.66 12.22
C ALA A 209 5.68 7.89 11.56
N GLU A 210 4.70 7.55 12.37
CA GLU A 210 3.42 7.02 11.92
C GLU A 210 2.49 8.21 11.68
N PHE A 211 1.82 8.24 10.52
CA PHE A 211 0.85 9.27 10.18
C PHE A 211 -0.54 8.67 10.01
N ASP A 212 -1.52 9.27 10.66
CA ASP A 212 -2.95 9.03 10.43
C ASP A 212 -3.45 10.06 9.39
N TYR A 213 -4.11 9.60 8.32
CA TYR A 213 -4.68 10.42 7.24
C TYR A 213 -6.21 10.28 7.21
#